data_81c0e538b4b5dbe106151beb161a3751
#
_entry.id   81c0e538b4b5dbe106151beb161a3751
#
_cell.length_a   1.000
_cell.length_b   1.000
_cell.length_c   1.000
_cell.angle_alpha   90.00
_cell.angle_beta   90.00
_cell.angle_gamma   90.00
#
_symmetry.space_group_name_H-M   'P 1'
#
loop_
_entity.id
_entity.type
_entity.pdbx_description
1 polymer ?
#
loop_
_entity_poly.entity_id
_entity_poly.type
_entity_poly.pdbx_seq_one_letter_code
_entity_poly.pdbx_strand_id
1 'polypeptide(L)'
;MKAMVLKSMPPVEQEPLVMMDVPLPIPGPREILIKVSVCGVCHTELDEIEGRLPPDLPVVPGHEIVGRVERAGAGAEKFREGTRVGVAWIHSACGTCQFCREGNENLCSQFKGTGCHANGGYAQYTTVPEDFAYPIPDRFSDAEAAPLLCAGAIGYRDMKLSGVKRGDTLGLFGFGASAHIVIQIARHWGCEVFVFTRSEEHQVLARQLGASWAGKPEDLPPVKLRCAIDFTPVGETVPAALKVLERGGRLVMAVIRKRTPIPAMDYAELLWHEKELKSVANITRADVQEFLPLADKIPITPHVLEFRLEEANEVLLRLKQGKIQGAAVLRMPG
;
A
#
# COMPACT_ATOMS: atom_id res chain seq x y z
N MET A 1 18.90 16.01 12.60
CA MET A 1 18.15 14.77 12.80
C MET A 1 18.75 13.64 11.99
N LYS A 2 18.63 12.39 12.45
CA LYS A 2 19.07 11.20 11.70
C LYS A 2 18.07 10.87 10.59
N ALA A 3 18.59 10.52 9.40
CA ALA A 3 17.78 10.08 8.26
C ALA A 3 18.57 9.10 7.38
N MET A 4 17.87 8.14 6.77
CA MET A 4 18.38 7.33 5.67
C MET A 4 18.11 8.07 4.35
N VAL A 5 19.15 8.42 3.62
CA VAL A 5 19.06 9.28 2.43
C VAL A 5 19.45 8.50 1.18
N LEU A 6 18.60 8.53 0.16
CA LEU A 6 18.88 8.04 -1.18
C LEU A 6 19.49 9.18 -2.02
N LYS A 7 20.73 8.97 -2.53
CA LYS A 7 21.45 9.94 -3.35
C LYS A 7 21.58 9.53 -4.82
N SER A 8 21.45 8.26 -5.09
CA SER A 8 21.50 7.65 -6.43
C SER A 8 20.70 6.37 -6.42
N MET A 9 20.39 5.81 -7.57
CA MET A 9 19.52 4.65 -7.77
C MET A 9 20.30 3.38 -8.19
N PRO A 10 21.22 2.84 -7.37
CA PRO A 10 21.85 1.56 -7.65
C PRO A 10 20.91 0.41 -7.25
N PRO A 11 21.21 -0.84 -7.64
CA PRO A 11 20.52 -2.00 -7.11
C PRO A 11 20.54 -2.04 -5.59
N VAL A 12 19.46 -2.53 -4.96
CA VAL A 12 19.32 -2.56 -3.49
C VAL A 12 20.42 -3.39 -2.80
N GLU A 13 21.01 -4.35 -3.51
CA GLU A 13 22.16 -5.16 -3.07
C GLU A 13 23.42 -4.34 -2.78
N GLN A 14 23.50 -3.09 -3.25
CA GLN A 14 24.60 -2.17 -3.01
C GLN A 14 24.36 -1.23 -1.82
N GLU A 15 23.35 -1.51 -1.01
CA GLU A 15 23.01 -0.72 0.20
C GLU A 15 22.88 0.79 -0.08
N PRO A 16 21.95 1.21 -0.98
CA PRO A 16 21.90 2.56 -1.53
C PRO A 16 21.56 3.67 -0.53
N LEU A 17 20.95 3.32 0.60
CA LEU A 17 20.57 4.29 1.61
C LEU A 17 21.74 4.59 2.55
N VAL A 18 22.03 5.89 2.75
CA VAL A 18 23.10 6.35 3.60
C VAL A 18 22.53 7.04 4.83
N MET A 19 22.92 6.56 6.03
CA MET A 19 22.58 7.25 7.28
C MET A 19 23.30 8.60 7.33
N MET A 20 22.56 9.67 7.52
CA MET A 20 23.05 11.04 7.56
C MET A 20 22.45 11.84 8.71
N ASP A 21 23.21 12.84 9.17
CA ASP A 21 22.66 13.95 9.93
C ASP A 21 22.21 15.04 8.95
N VAL A 22 20.90 15.28 8.92
CA VAL A 22 20.29 16.31 8.09
C VAL A 22 19.62 17.40 8.94
N PRO A 23 19.44 18.62 8.44
CA PRO A 23 18.71 19.66 9.16
C PRO A 23 17.30 19.20 9.54
N LEU A 24 16.79 19.69 10.68
CA LEU A 24 15.39 19.51 11.05
C LEU A 24 14.52 20.28 10.05
N PRO A 25 13.52 19.65 9.40
CA PRO A 25 12.67 20.37 8.45
C PRO A 25 11.77 21.38 9.16
N ILE A 26 11.50 22.48 8.48
CA ILE A 26 10.61 23.55 8.97
C ILE A 26 9.30 23.43 8.21
N PRO A 27 8.14 23.23 8.88
CA PRO A 27 6.86 23.13 8.20
C PRO A 27 6.50 24.46 7.52
N GLY A 28 6.16 24.38 6.24
CA GLY A 28 5.65 25.50 5.46
C GLY A 28 4.19 25.85 5.84
N PRO A 29 3.56 26.83 5.13
CA PRO A 29 2.16 27.16 5.34
C PRO A 29 1.27 25.92 5.12
N ARG A 30 0.33 25.68 6.06
CA ARG A 30 -0.57 24.51 6.11
C ARG A 30 0.13 23.15 6.17
N GLU A 31 1.40 23.11 6.52
CA GLU A 31 2.12 21.86 6.81
C GLU A 31 2.23 21.62 8.31
N ILE A 32 2.41 20.36 8.66
CA ILE A 32 2.76 19.93 10.01
C ILE A 32 4.12 19.24 10.01
N LEU A 33 4.91 19.49 11.05
CA LEU A 33 6.11 18.73 11.37
C LEU A 33 5.69 17.53 12.24
N ILE A 34 6.07 16.34 11.82
CA ILE A 34 5.78 15.09 12.52
C ILE A 34 7.08 14.52 13.08
N LYS A 35 7.11 14.26 14.41
CA LYS A 35 8.10 13.38 15.03
C LYS A 35 7.70 11.95 14.70
N VAL A 36 8.48 11.28 13.86
CA VAL A 36 8.19 9.93 13.37
C VAL A 36 8.50 8.91 14.46
N SER A 37 7.54 8.04 14.75
CA SER A 37 7.73 6.87 15.63
C SER A 37 8.22 5.67 14.84
N VAL A 38 7.52 5.36 13.74
CA VAL A 38 7.82 4.24 12.85
C VAL A 38 7.49 4.60 11.40
N CYS A 39 8.13 3.90 10.46
CA CYS A 39 7.77 3.93 9.04
C CYS A 39 7.79 2.51 8.47
N GLY A 40 6.75 2.11 7.75
CA GLY A 40 6.70 0.82 7.07
C GLY A 40 7.67 0.71 5.91
N VAL A 41 7.93 -0.50 5.47
CA VAL A 41 8.80 -0.83 4.32
C VAL A 41 8.00 -1.59 3.27
N CYS A 42 7.84 -0.99 2.11
CA CYS A 42 7.00 -1.47 1.02
C CYS A 42 7.81 -1.78 -0.26
N HIS A 43 7.21 -2.50 -1.19
CA HIS A 43 7.80 -2.72 -2.52
C HIS A 43 7.92 -1.43 -3.34
N THR A 44 7.17 -0.38 -3.01
CA THR A 44 7.27 0.93 -3.65
C THR A 44 8.66 1.52 -3.47
N GLU A 45 9.24 1.44 -2.25
CA GLU A 45 10.62 1.90 -2.01
C GLU A 45 11.65 1.13 -2.85
N LEU A 46 11.42 -0.17 -3.11
CA LEU A 46 12.29 -0.92 -4.03
C LEU A 46 12.19 -0.41 -5.47
N ASP A 47 10.97 -0.05 -5.92
CA ASP A 47 10.77 0.49 -7.25
C ASP A 47 11.34 1.93 -7.38
N GLU A 48 11.30 2.73 -6.33
CA GLU A 48 11.91 4.06 -6.24
C GLU A 48 13.44 3.96 -6.24
N ILE A 49 14.01 3.17 -5.34
CA ILE A 49 15.46 2.99 -5.17
C ILE A 49 16.12 2.45 -6.44
N GLU A 50 15.50 1.49 -7.11
CA GLU A 50 16.03 0.88 -8.33
C GLU A 50 15.63 1.63 -9.61
N GLY A 51 15.09 2.85 -9.50
CA GLY A 51 14.81 3.75 -10.61
C GLY A 51 13.65 3.34 -11.52
N ARG A 52 12.79 2.44 -11.07
CA ARG A 52 11.58 2.04 -11.80
C ARG A 52 10.41 3.02 -11.59
N LEU A 53 10.42 3.70 -10.46
CA LEU A 53 9.61 4.87 -10.14
C LEU A 53 10.60 5.95 -9.66
N PRO A 54 11.23 6.71 -10.57
CA PRO A 54 12.38 7.56 -10.23
C PRO A 54 11.97 8.70 -9.29
N PRO A 55 12.61 8.80 -8.12
CA PRO A 55 12.37 9.87 -7.16
C PRO A 55 13.15 11.15 -7.48
N ASP A 56 12.77 12.27 -6.85
CA ASP A 56 13.50 13.53 -6.86
C ASP A 56 14.70 13.45 -5.90
N LEU A 57 15.89 13.12 -6.43
CA LEU A 57 17.11 12.94 -5.63
C LEU A 57 17.79 14.27 -5.26
N PRO A 58 18.40 14.38 -4.05
CA PRO A 58 18.40 13.40 -2.97
C PRO A 58 17.07 13.38 -2.21
N VAL A 59 16.65 12.22 -1.71
CA VAL A 59 15.39 12.08 -0.99
C VAL A 59 15.53 11.15 0.22
N VAL A 60 14.71 11.36 1.25
CA VAL A 60 14.46 10.41 2.33
C VAL A 60 13.27 9.54 1.94
N PRO A 61 13.42 8.22 1.75
CA PRO A 61 12.31 7.33 1.41
C PRO A 61 11.31 7.11 2.54
N GLY A 62 10.28 6.29 2.27
CA GLY A 62 9.31 5.81 3.26
C GLY A 62 8.00 6.60 3.26
N HIS A 63 6.89 5.90 3.07
CA HIS A 63 5.56 6.53 2.94
C HIS A 63 4.49 5.95 3.89
N GLU A 64 4.81 4.94 4.69
CA GLU A 64 3.91 4.37 5.69
C GLU A 64 4.26 4.93 7.08
N ILE A 65 4.04 6.24 7.28
CA ILE A 65 4.55 6.96 8.44
C ILE A 65 3.53 7.00 9.56
N VAL A 66 3.93 6.67 10.78
CA VAL A 66 3.16 6.94 11.99
C VAL A 66 4.03 7.75 12.96
N GLY A 67 3.46 8.78 13.54
CA GLY A 67 4.15 9.65 14.48
C GLY A 67 3.21 10.61 15.19
N ARG A 68 3.80 11.65 15.79
CA ARG A 68 3.05 12.71 16.47
C ARG A 68 3.40 14.06 15.91
N VAL A 69 2.40 14.91 15.83
CA VAL A 69 2.59 16.32 15.43
C VAL A 69 3.48 17.00 16.47
N GLU A 70 4.63 17.48 16.03
CA GLU A 70 5.60 18.21 16.85
C GLU A 70 5.35 19.71 16.79
N ARG A 71 4.97 20.23 15.60
CA ARG A 71 4.72 21.65 15.36
C ARG A 71 3.83 21.83 14.11
N ALA A 72 2.97 22.84 14.14
CA ALA A 72 2.18 23.29 13.00
C ALA A 72 2.83 24.51 12.32
N GLY A 73 2.81 24.54 11.00
CA GLY A 73 3.16 25.72 10.19
C GLY A 73 2.02 26.75 10.17
N ALA A 74 2.27 27.89 9.58
CA ALA A 74 1.27 28.96 9.50
C ALA A 74 -0.02 28.49 8.80
N GLY A 75 -1.18 28.67 9.43
CA GLY A 75 -2.48 28.29 8.89
C GLY A 75 -2.80 26.79 8.89
N ALA A 76 -1.96 25.95 9.52
CA ALA A 76 -2.27 24.55 9.78
C ALA A 76 -3.07 24.46 11.09
N GLU A 77 -4.33 24.03 11.02
CA GLU A 77 -5.28 24.05 12.15
C GLU A 77 -5.93 22.68 12.41
N LYS A 78 -5.74 21.72 11.51
CA LYS A 78 -6.42 20.43 11.54
C LYS A 78 -5.95 19.54 12.71
N PHE A 79 -4.69 19.64 13.10
CA PHE A 79 -4.10 18.82 14.15
C PHE A 79 -3.36 19.67 15.18
N ARG A 80 -3.57 19.35 16.47
CA ARG A 80 -2.85 19.97 17.58
C ARG A 80 -1.50 19.24 17.79
N GLU A 81 -0.52 19.93 18.38
CA GLU A 81 0.72 19.32 18.84
C GLU A 81 0.42 18.12 19.77
N GLY A 82 1.23 17.06 19.63
CA GLY A 82 1.03 15.79 20.32
C GLY A 82 0.00 14.85 19.67
N THR A 83 -0.83 15.33 18.73
CA THR A 83 -1.82 14.47 18.03
C THR A 83 -1.10 13.35 17.27
N ARG A 84 -1.56 12.11 17.44
CA ARG A 84 -1.07 10.94 16.74
C ARG A 84 -1.64 10.90 15.33
N VAL A 85 -0.75 10.87 14.34
CA VAL A 85 -1.11 10.91 12.92
C VAL A 85 -0.34 9.91 12.10
N GLY A 86 -0.91 9.54 10.94
CA GLY A 86 -0.25 8.77 9.90
C GLY A 86 -0.16 9.55 8.60
N VAL A 87 0.82 9.19 7.76
CA VAL A 87 0.97 9.72 6.39
C VAL A 87 1.05 8.53 5.44
N ALA A 88 0.33 8.64 4.33
CA ALA A 88 0.28 7.65 3.26
C ALA A 88 1.11 8.09 2.04
N TRP A 89 1.01 7.35 0.93
CA TRP A 89 1.86 7.63 -0.24
C TRP A 89 1.62 8.97 -0.91
N ILE A 90 0.39 9.51 -0.96
CA ILE A 90 0.16 10.85 -1.51
C ILE A 90 0.63 11.90 -0.50
N HIS A 91 1.67 12.64 -0.87
CA HIS A 91 2.14 13.81 -0.11
C HIS A 91 1.30 15.05 -0.41
N SER A 92 1.03 15.30 -1.70
CA SER A 92 0.24 16.46 -2.13
C SER A 92 -0.30 16.29 -3.54
N ALA A 93 -1.30 17.09 -3.90
CA ALA A 93 -1.88 17.23 -5.23
C ALA A 93 -2.30 18.69 -5.44
N CYS A 94 -2.55 19.11 -6.69
CA CYS A 94 -2.82 20.53 -6.99
C CYS A 94 -4.14 21.08 -6.42
N GLY A 95 -5.11 20.23 -6.08
CA GLY A 95 -6.41 20.60 -5.53
C GLY A 95 -7.40 21.24 -6.53
N THR A 96 -6.95 21.61 -7.73
CA THR A 96 -7.73 22.44 -8.67
C THR A 96 -8.04 21.79 -10.03
N CYS A 97 -7.33 20.75 -10.43
CA CYS A 97 -7.62 20.03 -11.67
C CYS A 97 -8.90 19.18 -11.54
N GLN A 98 -9.42 18.71 -12.67
CA GLN A 98 -10.62 17.87 -12.70
C GLN A 98 -10.52 16.68 -11.75
N PHE A 99 -9.41 15.95 -11.80
CA PHE A 99 -9.21 14.78 -10.94
C PHE A 99 -9.26 15.10 -9.45
N CYS A 100 -8.61 16.20 -9.04
CA CYS A 100 -8.65 16.64 -7.64
C CYS A 100 -10.07 17.04 -7.20
N ARG A 101 -10.83 17.74 -8.05
CA ARG A 101 -12.21 18.13 -7.75
C ARG A 101 -13.17 16.95 -7.65
N GLU A 102 -12.86 15.87 -8.36
CA GLU A 102 -13.62 14.61 -8.35
C GLU A 102 -13.17 13.63 -7.26
N GLY A 103 -12.18 14.00 -6.41
CA GLY A 103 -11.62 13.13 -5.38
C GLY A 103 -10.74 12.00 -5.92
N ASN A 104 -10.22 12.15 -7.14
CA ASN A 104 -9.29 11.26 -7.81
C ASN A 104 -7.88 11.88 -7.90
N GLU A 105 -7.41 12.49 -6.81
CA GLU A 105 -6.13 13.20 -6.76
C GLU A 105 -4.91 12.32 -7.04
N ASN A 106 -5.05 11.02 -6.91
CA ASN A 106 -4.06 10.03 -7.35
C ASN A 106 -3.78 10.06 -8.87
N LEU A 107 -4.68 10.67 -9.67
CA LEU A 107 -4.55 10.88 -11.10
C LEU A 107 -4.14 12.32 -11.46
N CYS A 108 -3.86 13.17 -10.47
CA CYS A 108 -3.41 14.54 -10.69
C CYS A 108 -2.01 14.55 -11.33
N SER A 109 -1.83 15.33 -12.41
CA SER A 109 -0.54 15.47 -13.07
C SER A 109 0.53 16.20 -12.24
N GLN A 110 0.10 16.93 -11.18
CA GLN A 110 0.99 17.61 -10.21
C GLN A 110 1.03 16.89 -8.86
N PHE A 111 0.68 15.61 -8.85
CA PHE A 111 0.78 14.76 -7.68
C PHE A 111 2.22 14.63 -7.22
N LYS A 112 2.43 14.61 -5.89
CA LYS A 112 3.72 14.29 -5.27
C LYS A 112 3.57 13.09 -4.34
N GLY A 113 4.50 12.14 -4.43
CA GLY A 113 4.59 10.99 -3.54
C GLY A 113 5.50 11.26 -2.35
N THR A 114 5.07 10.82 -1.16
CA THR A 114 5.85 10.80 0.08
C THR A 114 6.99 9.81 -0.07
N GLY A 115 8.22 10.21 0.24
CA GLY A 115 9.41 9.39 0.06
C GLY A 115 9.96 9.33 -1.36
N CYS A 116 9.24 9.93 -2.33
CA CYS A 116 9.57 9.96 -3.76
C CYS A 116 9.85 11.38 -4.27
N HIS A 117 8.84 12.24 -4.24
CA HIS A 117 8.92 13.66 -4.69
C HIS A 117 8.97 14.64 -3.51
N ALA A 118 8.85 14.14 -2.30
CA ALA A 118 9.04 14.86 -1.04
C ALA A 118 9.65 13.87 -0.04
N ASN A 119 10.39 14.39 0.96
CA ASN A 119 11.00 13.55 1.96
C ASN A 119 9.96 12.74 2.75
N GLY A 120 10.27 11.47 2.96
CA GLY A 120 9.42 10.50 3.65
C GLY A 120 9.82 10.27 5.11
N GLY A 121 9.49 9.07 5.59
CA GLY A 121 9.53 8.69 6.99
C GLY A 121 10.76 7.91 7.44
N TYR A 122 11.74 7.64 6.59
CA TYR A 122 12.99 7.01 7.06
C TYR A 122 13.90 8.05 7.74
N ALA A 123 13.31 8.82 8.62
CA ALA A 123 13.94 9.89 9.40
C ALA A 123 13.22 10.12 10.71
N GLN A 124 13.88 10.78 11.68
CA GLN A 124 13.26 11.14 12.94
C GLN A 124 12.11 12.15 12.79
N TYR A 125 12.12 12.98 11.74
CA TYR A 125 11.07 13.96 11.48
C TYR A 125 10.81 14.09 9.99
N THR A 126 9.54 14.39 9.64
CA THR A 126 9.13 14.75 8.28
C THR A 126 8.08 15.85 8.32
N THR A 127 7.87 16.54 7.19
CA THR A 127 6.77 17.50 7.01
C THR A 127 5.79 17.00 5.97
N VAL A 128 4.51 17.35 6.15
CA VAL A 128 3.45 17.03 5.21
C VAL A 128 2.35 18.09 5.28
N PRO A 129 1.68 18.42 4.17
CA PRO A 129 0.47 19.23 4.25
C PRO A 129 -0.58 18.56 5.14
N GLU A 130 -1.18 19.29 6.07
CA GLU A 130 -2.12 18.75 7.06
C GLU A 130 -3.29 17.97 6.44
N ASP A 131 -3.68 18.27 5.18
CA ASP A 131 -4.76 17.60 4.47
C ASP A 131 -4.39 16.17 4.00
N PHE A 132 -3.11 15.81 4.07
CA PHE A 132 -2.57 14.49 3.71
C PHE A 132 -2.05 13.71 4.93
N ALA A 133 -2.38 14.19 6.13
CA ALA A 133 -2.20 13.45 7.37
C ALA A 133 -3.56 12.94 7.89
N TYR A 134 -3.53 11.80 8.57
CA TYR A 134 -4.73 11.06 9.01
C TYR A 134 -4.64 10.71 10.49
N PRO A 135 -5.73 10.86 11.27
CA PRO A 135 -5.75 10.37 12.64
C PRO A 135 -5.65 8.85 12.65
N ILE A 136 -4.80 8.32 13.53
CA ILE A 136 -4.62 6.87 13.69
C ILE A 136 -5.50 6.36 14.82
N PRO A 137 -6.30 5.29 14.61
CA PRO A 137 -7.12 4.69 15.65
C PRO A 137 -6.27 4.19 16.83
N ASP A 138 -6.74 4.41 18.05
CA ASP A 138 -5.99 4.12 19.29
C ASP A 138 -5.75 2.62 19.54
N ARG A 139 -6.58 1.75 18.95
CA ARG A 139 -6.45 0.30 19.14
C ARG A 139 -5.18 -0.29 18.50
N PHE A 140 -4.59 0.36 17.52
CA PHE A 140 -3.37 -0.10 16.87
C PHE A 140 -2.14 0.53 17.51
N SER A 141 -1.11 -0.25 17.77
CA SER A 141 0.23 0.28 18.04
C SER A 141 0.73 1.07 16.83
N ASP A 142 1.81 1.88 16.98
CA ASP A 142 2.39 2.60 15.85
C ASP A 142 2.86 1.64 14.75
N ALA A 143 3.46 0.52 15.15
CA ALA A 143 3.93 -0.51 14.22
C ALA A 143 2.79 -1.19 13.45
N GLU A 144 1.68 -1.53 14.11
CA GLU A 144 0.51 -2.13 13.46
C GLU A 144 -0.22 -1.15 12.53
N ALA A 145 -0.19 0.15 12.86
CA ALA A 145 -0.85 1.18 12.06
C ALA A 145 -0.12 1.51 10.76
N ALA A 146 1.21 1.41 10.71
CA ALA A 146 2.00 1.77 9.53
C ALA A 146 1.55 1.03 8.25
N PRO A 147 1.44 -0.31 8.20
CA PRO A 147 1.01 -1.01 7.00
C PRO A 147 -0.46 -0.73 6.60
N LEU A 148 -1.29 -0.21 7.52
CA LEU A 148 -2.65 0.19 7.19
C LEU A 148 -2.67 1.40 6.24
N LEU A 149 -1.64 2.25 6.27
CA LEU A 149 -1.53 3.46 5.45
C LEU A 149 -1.14 3.18 3.98
N CYS A 150 -0.65 1.98 3.68
CA CYS A 150 -0.36 1.54 2.31
C CYS A 150 -1.11 0.26 1.99
N ALA A 151 -0.64 -0.90 2.46
CA ALA A 151 -1.20 -2.21 2.15
C ALA A 151 -2.70 -2.31 2.48
N GLY A 152 -3.14 -1.71 3.60
CA GLY A 152 -4.54 -1.65 4.00
C GLY A 152 -5.36 -0.73 3.11
N ALA A 153 -4.93 0.51 2.94
CA ALA A 153 -5.65 1.51 2.17
C ALA A 153 -5.76 1.15 0.69
N ILE A 154 -4.67 0.61 0.06
CA ILE A 154 -4.73 0.13 -1.32
C ILE A 154 -5.64 -1.07 -1.46
N GLY A 155 -5.57 -2.04 -0.53
CA GLY A 155 -6.47 -3.20 -0.54
C GLY A 155 -7.94 -2.80 -0.41
N TYR A 156 -8.26 -1.81 0.42
CA TYR A 156 -9.60 -1.25 0.52
C TYR A 156 -10.05 -0.58 -0.79
N ARG A 157 -9.18 0.22 -1.43
CA ARG A 157 -9.46 0.80 -2.75
C ARG A 157 -9.68 -0.26 -3.81
N ASP A 158 -8.88 -1.33 -3.82
CA ASP A 158 -9.03 -2.43 -4.76
C ASP A 158 -10.40 -3.10 -4.62
N MET A 159 -10.87 -3.31 -3.39
CA MET A 159 -12.21 -3.81 -3.12
C MET A 159 -13.29 -2.86 -3.64
N LYS A 160 -13.17 -1.53 -3.41
CA LYS A 160 -14.10 -0.52 -3.97
C LYS A 160 -14.13 -0.60 -5.50
N LEU A 161 -12.98 -0.62 -6.15
CA LEU A 161 -12.86 -0.63 -7.61
C LEU A 161 -13.28 -1.97 -8.22
N SER A 162 -13.17 -3.09 -7.50
CA SER A 162 -13.67 -4.39 -7.94
C SER A 162 -15.21 -4.44 -7.95
N GLY A 163 -15.84 -3.56 -7.19
CA GLY A 163 -17.29 -3.54 -7.05
C GLY A 163 -17.85 -4.68 -6.21
N VAL A 164 -17.00 -5.38 -5.44
CA VAL A 164 -17.38 -6.47 -4.55
C VAL A 164 -18.41 -6.00 -3.52
N LYS A 165 -19.46 -6.78 -3.30
CA LYS A 165 -20.53 -6.53 -2.34
C LYS A 165 -20.54 -7.59 -1.25
N ARG A 166 -21.28 -7.31 -0.18
CA ARG A 166 -21.51 -8.29 0.88
C ARG A 166 -22.04 -9.59 0.31
N GLY A 167 -21.43 -10.72 0.67
CA GLY A 167 -21.83 -12.06 0.24
C GLY A 167 -21.31 -12.49 -1.14
N ASP A 168 -20.60 -11.63 -1.87
CA ASP A 168 -20.03 -12.00 -3.17
C ASP A 168 -18.85 -12.98 -3.01
N THR A 169 -18.52 -13.66 -4.12
CA THR A 169 -17.31 -14.46 -4.28
C THR A 169 -16.16 -13.59 -4.77
N LEU A 170 -15.05 -13.55 -4.01
CA LEU A 170 -13.87 -12.72 -4.30
C LEU A 170 -12.62 -13.57 -4.48
N GLY A 171 -11.94 -13.43 -5.61
CA GLY A 171 -10.63 -14.03 -5.87
C GLY A 171 -9.49 -13.09 -5.47
N LEU A 172 -8.46 -13.61 -4.81
CA LEU A 172 -7.22 -12.89 -4.50
C LEU A 172 -6.05 -13.63 -5.16
N PHE A 173 -5.48 -13.05 -6.20
CA PHE A 173 -4.31 -13.57 -6.89
C PHE A 173 -3.04 -12.96 -6.27
N GLY A 174 -2.21 -13.82 -5.66
CA GLY A 174 -1.14 -13.40 -4.74
C GLY A 174 -1.65 -13.21 -3.31
N PHE A 175 -0.81 -13.54 -2.32
CA PHE A 175 -1.19 -13.47 -0.91
C PHE A 175 -0.08 -12.83 -0.06
N GLY A 176 0.27 -11.58 -0.39
CA GLY A 176 1.20 -10.73 0.36
C GLY A 176 0.47 -9.79 1.33
N ALA A 177 1.14 -8.72 1.79
CA ALA A 177 0.66 -7.80 2.81
C ALA A 177 -0.75 -7.23 2.53
N SER A 178 -1.05 -6.78 1.31
CA SER A 178 -2.37 -6.24 0.96
C SER A 178 -3.46 -7.31 0.96
N ALA A 179 -3.21 -8.47 0.33
CA ALA A 179 -4.20 -9.55 0.26
C ALA A 179 -4.53 -10.11 1.65
N HIS A 180 -3.55 -10.20 2.55
CA HIS A 180 -3.73 -10.62 3.94
C HIS A 180 -4.64 -9.66 4.74
N ILE A 181 -4.63 -8.36 4.44
CA ILE A 181 -5.57 -7.40 5.04
C ILE A 181 -6.93 -7.49 4.35
N VAL A 182 -6.95 -7.55 3.01
CA VAL A 182 -8.19 -7.63 2.21
C VAL A 182 -9.05 -8.84 2.59
N ILE A 183 -8.47 -10.01 2.81
CA ILE A 183 -9.25 -11.19 3.20
C ILE A 183 -10.01 -10.95 4.51
N GLN A 184 -9.42 -10.25 5.48
CA GLN A 184 -10.06 -9.95 6.76
C GLN A 184 -11.25 -9.00 6.58
N ILE A 185 -11.11 -7.97 5.72
CA ILE A 185 -12.21 -7.06 5.36
C ILE A 185 -13.32 -7.83 4.63
N ALA A 186 -12.96 -8.61 3.60
CA ALA A 186 -13.91 -9.36 2.78
C ALA A 186 -14.70 -10.37 3.64
N ARG A 187 -14.02 -11.06 4.56
CA ARG A 187 -14.69 -11.99 5.51
C ARG A 187 -15.62 -11.25 6.45
N HIS A 188 -15.25 -10.09 6.95
CA HIS A 188 -16.16 -9.25 7.74
C HIS A 188 -17.41 -8.84 6.95
N TRP A 189 -17.29 -8.63 5.63
CA TRP A 189 -18.41 -8.37 4.74
C TRP A 189 -19.20 -9.64 4.37
N GLY A 190 -18.80 -10.81 4.87
CA GLY A 190 -19.46 -12.11 4.58
C GLY A 190 -19.17 -12.62 3.17
N CYS A 191 -18.12 -12.12 2.51
CA CYS A 191 -17.71 -12.63 1.20
C CYS A 191 -17.10 -14.04 1.33
N GLU A 192 -17.28 -14.85 0.29
CA GLU A 192 -16.52 -16.08 0.11
C GLU A 192 -15.21 -15.76 -0.61
N VAL A 193 -14.07 -16.03 0.05
CA VAL A 193 -12.76 -15.64 -0.49
C VAL A 193 -12.01 -16.86 -1.02
N PHE A 194 -11.50 -16.73 -2.25
CA PHE A 194 -10.74 -17.73 -2.98
C PHE A 194 -9.34 -17.20 -3.23
N VAL A 195 -8.31 -17.89 -2.73
CA VAL A 195 -6.91 -17.41 -2.78
C VAL A 195 -6.09 -18.23 -3.77
N PHE A 196 -5.40 -17.54 -4.67
CA PHE A 196 -4.55 -18.11 -5.70
C PHE A 196 -3.09 -17.73 -5.45
N THR A 197 -2.28 -18.68 -4.97
CA THR A 197 -0.86 -18.44 -4.65
C THR A 197 -0.04 -19.71 -4.83
N ARG A 198 1.20 -19.56 -5.29
CA ARG A 198 2.13 -20.69 -5.48
C ARG A 198 2.73 -21.19 -4.16
N SER A 199 2.80 -20.33 -3.13
CA SER A 199 3.36 -20.67 -1.82
C SER A 199 2.37 -21.50 -1.02
N GLU A 200 2.75 -22.69 -0.62
CA GLU A 200 1.96 -23.56 0.27
C GLU A 200 1.74 -22.90 1.64
N GLU A 201 2.75 -22.19 2.17
CA GLU A 201 2.65 -21.43 3.42
C GLU A 201 1.55 -20.37 3.32
N HIS A 202 1.51 -19.62 2.21
CA HIS A 202 0.46 -18.64 1.97
C HIS A 202 -0.91 -19.27 1.80
N GLN A 203 -1.02 -20.47 1.21
CA GLN A 203 -2.29 -21.20 1.12
C GLN A 203 -2.78 -21.62 2.51
N VAL A 204 -1.87 -22.08 3.39
CA VAL A 204 -2.20 -22.42 4.78
C VAL A 204 -2.68 -21.17 5.54
N LEU A 205 -1.93 -20.08 5.45
CA LEU A 205 -2.30 -18.80 6.10
C LEU A 205 -3.66 -18.29 5.59
N ALA A 206 -3.91 -18.37 4.28
CA ALA A 206 -5.19 -17.96 3.70
C ALA A 206 -6.37 -18.76 4.30
N ARG A 207 -6.22 -20.08 4.44
CA ARG A 207 -7.25 -20.93 5.08
C ARG A 207 -7.44 -20.58 6.55
N GLN A 208 -6.37 -20.30 7.29
CA GLN A 208 -6.43 -19.85 8.69
C GLN A 208 -7.18 -18.53 8.82
N LEU A 209 -7.01 -17.61 7.86
CA LEU A 209 -7.73 -16.34 7.80
C LEU A 209 -9.15 -16.46 7.22
N GLY A 210 -9.59 -17.69 6.91
CA GLY A 210 -10.95 -17.99 6.51
C GLY A 210 -11.21 -17.99 5.01
N ALA A 211 -10.21 -18.21 4.16
CA ALA A 211 -10.43 -18.50 2.74
C ALA A 211 -11.29 -19.75 2.58
N SER A 212 -12.32 -19.69 1.75
CA SER A 212 -13.20 -20.82 1.41
C SER A 212 -12.44 -21.85 0.55
N TRP A 213 -11.42 -21.39 -0.19
CA TRP A 213 -10.56 -22.21 -1.01
C TRP A 213 -9.20 -21.53 -1.21
N ALA A 214 -8.15 -22.33 -1.35
CA ALA A 214 -6.81 -21.85 -1.71
C ALA A 214 -6.11 -22.87 -2.59
N GLY A 215 -5.52 -22.38 -3.72
CA GLY A 215 -4.81 -23.19 -4.72
C GLY A 215 -3.78 -22.38 -5.48
N LYS A 216 -3.23 -22.96 -6.55
CA LYS A 216 -2.28 -22.30 -7.44
C LYS A 216 -3.01 -21.37 -8.43
N PRO A 217 -2.31 -20.39 -9.05
CA PRO A 217 -2.94 -19.48 -10.03
C PRO A 217 -3.59 -20.15 -11.24
N GLU A 218 -3.11 -21.32 -11.62
CA GLU A 218 -3.63 -22.14 -12.73
C GLU A 218 -4.79 -23.07 -12.36
N ASP A 219 -5.04 -23.25 -11.06
CA ASP A 219 -6.11 -24.11 -10.57
C ASP A 219 -7.49 -23.49 -10.80
N LEU A 220 -8.50 -24.32 -10.96
CA LEU A 220 -9.88 -23.87 -11.09
C LEU A 220 -10.58 -23.96 -9.72
N PRO A 221 -11.17 -22.87 -9.24
CA PRO A 221 -11.96 -22.90 -8.02
C PRO A 221 -13.30 -23.64 -8.27
N PRO A 222 -13.97 -24.12 -7.22
CA PRO A 222 -15.22 -24.89 -7.37
C PRO A 222 -16.39 -24.07 -7.92
N VAL A 223 -16.30 -22.73 -7.88
CA VAL A 223 -17.32 -21.80 -8.37
C VAL A 223 -16.69 -20.70 -9.21
N LYS A 224 -17.48 -20.04 -10.07
CA LYS A 224 -17.06 -18.80 -10.72
C LYS A 224 -17.10 -17.63 -9.75
N LEU A 225 -16.22 -16.65 -9.95
CA LEU A 225 -16.01 -15.54 -9.02
C LEU A 225 -16.67 -14.27 -9.57
N ARG A 226 -17.33 -13.52 -8.68
CA ARG A 226 -17.92 -12.22 -9.02
C ARG A 226 -16.84 -11.17 -9.30
N CYS A 227 -15.82 -11.14 -8.47
CA CYS A 227 -14.69 -10.20 -8.59
C CYS A 227 -13.38 -10.92 -8.32
N ALA A 228 -12.29 -10.35 -8.85
CA ALA A 228 -10.94 -10.76 -8.49
C ALA A 228 -10.02 -9.54 -8.36
N ILE A 229 -9.02 -9.65 -7.48
CA ILE A 229 -7.95 -8.67 -7.31
C ILE A 229 -6.61 -9.36 -7.52
N ASP A 230 -5.78 -8.82 -8.42
CA ASP A 230 -4.46 -9.37 -8.74
C ASP A 230 -3.35 -8.50 -8.14
N PHE A 231 -2.74 -9.01 -7.07
CA PHE A 231 -1.59 -8.43 -6.37
C PHE A 231 -0.24 -8.92 -6.90
N THR A 232 -0.24 -9.74 -7.95
CA THR A 232 1.00 -10.34 -8.45
C THR A 232 1.70 -9.44 -9.47
N PRO A 233 3.03 -9.44 -9.51
CA PRO A 233 3.77 -8.72 -10.57
C PRO A 233 3.85 -9.51 -11.88
N VAL A 234 3.12 -10.62 -12.01
CA VAL A 234 3.21 -11.58 -13.12
C VAL A 234 2.07 -11.35 -14.10
N GLY A 235 2.37 -11.21 -15.39
CA GLY A 235 1.37 -10.94 -16.44
C GLY A 235 0.44 -12.13 -16.69
N GLU A 236 0.94 -13.33 -16.56
CA GLU A 236 0.23 -14.60 -16.79
C GLU A 236 -0.96 -14.81 -15.83
N THR A 237 -0.98 -14.13 -14.67
CA THR A 237 -2.11 -14.19 -13.75
C THR A 237 -3.36 -13.49 -14.27
N VAL A 238 -3.21 -12.53 -15.18
CA VAL A 238 -4.35 -11.77 -15.73
C VAL A 238 -5.33 -12.66 -16.50
N PRO A 239 -4.90 -13.41 -17.55
CA PRO A 239 -5.80 -14.34 -18.23
C PRO A 239 -6.31 -15.45 -17.29
N ALA A 240 -5.50 -15.95 -16.36
CA ALA A 240 -5.94 -16.94 -15.37
C ALA A 240 -7.08 -16.40 -14.49
N ALA A 241 -6.96 -15.17 -14.01
CA ALA A 241 -8.00 -14.50 -13.22
C ALA A 241 -9.28 -14.24 -14.03
N LEU A 242 -9.16 -13.76 -15.28
CA LEU A 242 -10.32 -13.55 -16.15
C LEU A 242 -11.07 -14.87 -16.46
N LYS A 243 -10.34 -15.99 -16.56
CA LYS A 243 -10.92 -17.31 -16.83
C LYS A 243 -11.85 -17.79 -15.70
N VAL A 244 -11.55 -17.49 -14.45
CA VAL A 244 -12.34 -17.91 -13.29
C VAL A 244 -13.49 -16.96 -12.96
N LEU A 245 -13.55 -15.76 -13.56
CA LEU A 245 -14.66 -14.83 -13.38
C LEU A 245 -15.95 -15.37 -14.03
N GLU A 246 -17.07 -15.06 -13.42
CA GLU A 246 -18.40 -15.20 -14.03
C GLU A 246 -18.66 -14.14 -15.11
N ARG A 247 -19.80 -14.19 -15.76
CA ARG A 247 -20.25 -13.16 -16.72
C ARG A 247 -20.45 -11.83 -15.99
N GLY A 248 -19.98 -10.72 -16.57
CA GLY A 248 -20.00 -9.39 -15.94
C GLY A 248 -19.08 -9.26 -14.74
N GLY A 249 -18.18 -10.23 -14.51
CA GLY A 249 -17.21 -10.18 -13.43
C GLY A 249 -16.08 -9.20 -13.71
N ARG A 250 -15.45 -8.67 -12.66
CA ARG A 250 -14.38 -7.67 -12.78
C ARG A 250 -13.09 -8.15 -12.13
N LEU A 251 -11.98 -7.99 -12.88
CA LEU A 251 -10.62 -8.13 -12.40
C LEU A 251 -10.01 -6.74 -12.15
N VAL A 252 -9.47 -6.53 -10.95
CA VAL A 252 -8.69 -5.34 -10.58
C VAL A 252 -7.22 -5.71 -10.45
N MET A 253 -6.34 -5.01 -11.17
CA MET A 253 -4.89 -5.17 -11.07
C MET A 253 -4.33 -4.15 -10.07
N ALA A 254 -3.82 -4.64 -8.94
CA ALA A 254 -3.40 -3.88 -7.78
C ALA A 254 -1.86 -3.79 -7.65
N VAL A 255 -1.16 -3.59 -8.75
CA VAL A 255 0.31 -3.50 -8.79
C VAL A 255 0.77 -2.31 -9.59
N ILE A 256 1.87 -1.68 -9.18
CA ILE A 256 2.49 -0.56 -9.91
C ILE A 256 2.91 -1.01 -11.31
N ARG A 257 3.41 -2.24 -11.45
CA ARG A 257 3.87 -2.79 -12.72
C ARG A 257 3.78 -4.32 -12.77
N LYS A 258 3.62 -4.84 -13.97
CA LYS A 258 3.88 -6.25 -14.26
C LYS A 258 5.35 -6.43 -14.66
N ARG A 259 6.02 -7.43 -14.09
CA ARG A 259 7.41 -7.80 -14.45
C ARG A 259 7.48 -8.54 -15.77
N THR A 260 6.43 -9.32 -16.08
CA THR A 260 6.25 -10.00 -17.36
C THR A 260 5.10 -9.35 -18.12
N PRO A 261 5.14 -9.31 -19.46
CA PRO A 261 4.02 -8.84 -20.27
C PRO A 261 2.75 -9.64 -19.98
N ILE A 262 1.59 -9.00 -20.10
CA ILE A 262 0.32 -9.73 -20.15
C ILE A 262 0.29 -10.52 -21.45
N PRO A 263 0.09 -11.85 -21.44
CA PRO A 263 0.04 -12.65 -22.65
C PRO A 263 -1.11 -12.24 -23.58
N ALA A 264 -1.03 -12.63 -24.86
CA ALA A 264 -2.15 -12.51 -25.77
C ALA A 264 -3.37 -13.25 -25.19
N MET A 265 -4.52 -12.60 -25.28
CA MET A 265 -5.78 -13.09 -24.71
C MET A 265 -6.81 -13.32 -25.81
N ASP A 266 -7.48 -14.47 -25.76
CA ASP A 266 -8.67 -14.70 -26.58
C ASP A 266 -9.84 -13.87 -26.07
N TYR A 267 -10.32 -12.94 -26.89
CA TYR A 267 -11.42 -12.06 -26.53
C TYR A 267 -12.72 -12.82 -26.23
N ALA A 268 -13.03 -13.81 -27.07
CA ALA A 268 -14.29 -14.55 -26.93
C ALA A 268 -14.33 -15.38 -25.64
N GLU A 269 -13.19 -15.96 -25.24
CA GLU A 269 -13.09 -16.75 -24.01
C GLU A 269 -13.04 -15.88 -22.76
N LEU A 270 -12.24 -14.80 -22.78
CA LEU A 270 -11.83 -14.12 -21.57
C LEU A 270 -12.58 -12.81 -21.30
N LEU A 271 -13.12 -12.12 -22.32
CA LEU A 271 -13.73 -10.79 -22.16
C LEU A 271 -15.17 -10.68 -22.70
N TRP A 272 -15.55 -11.50 -23.69
CA TRP A 272 -16.82 -11.38 -24.42
C TRP A 272 -18.07 -11.22 -23.55
N HIS A 273 -18.12 -11.83 -22.39
CA HIS A 273 -19.29 -11.80 -21.51
C HIS A 273 -19.33 -10.58 -20.56
N GLU A 274 -19.02 -9.39 -21.08
CA GLU A 274 -18.99 -8.13 -20.29
C GLU A 274 -18.04 -8.18 -19.09
N LYS A 275 -16.97 -8.97 -19.18
CA LYS A 275 -15.95 -8.99 -18.14
C LYS A 275 -15.11 -7.73 -18.25
N GLU A 276 -14.74 -7.18 -17.09
CA GLU A 276 -13.96 -5.97 -17.00
C GLU A 276 -12.54 -6.25 -16.50
N LEU A 277 -11.57 -5.55 -17.06
CA LEU A 277 -10.19 -5.46 -16.60
C LEU A 277 -9.89 -4.02 -16.20
N LYS A 278 -9.56 -3.76 -14.93
CA LYS A 278 -9.31 -2.43 -14.41
C LYS A 278 -7.98 -2.37 -13.67
N SER A 279 -7.19 -1.33 -13.90
CA SER A 279 -6.00 -1.03 -13.11
C SER A 279 -6.31 -0.09 -11.95
N VAL A 280 -5.44 -0.10 -10.95
CA VAL A 280 -5.46 0.82 -9.80
C VAL A 280 -4.20 1.67 -9.84
N ALA A 281 -4.36 2.98 -9.72
CA ALA A 281 -3.25 3.93 -9.64
C ALA A 281 -3.15 4.48 -8.21
N ASN A 282 -2.65 3.66 -7.28
CA ASN A 282 -2.51 4.02 -5.87
C ASN A 282 -3.84 4.40 -5.18
N ILE A 283 -3.78 5.06 -4.03
CA ILE A 283 -4.92 5.44 -3.17
C ILE A 283 -5.32 6.89 -3.38
N THR A 284 -6.50 7.27 -2.87
CA THR A 284 -6.91 8.67 -2.65
C THR A 284 -6.95 8.98 -1.16
N ARG A 285 -7.04 10.27 -0.79
CA ARG A 285 -7.29 10.67 0.61
C ARG A 285 -8.55 10.04 1.18
N ALA A 286 -9.61 10.01 0.37
CA ALA A 286 -10.88 9.40 0.76
C ALA A 286 -10.73 7.92 1.11
N ASP A 287 -9.91 7.17 0.39
CA ASP A 287 -9.69 5.75 0.69
C ASP A 287 -9.09 5.54 2.08
N VAL A 288 -8.09 6.36 2.46
CA VAL A 288 -7.49 6.30 3.81
C VAL A 288 -8.48 6.74 4.89
N GLN A 289 -9.21 7.84 4.64
CA GLN A 289 -10.20 8.40 5.58
C GLN A 289 -11.37 7.45 5.84
N GLU A 290 -11.78 6.67 4.84
CA GLU A 290 -12.84 5.66 4.96
C GLU A 290 -12.31 4.38 5.60
N PHE A 291 -11.09 3.97 5.21
CA PHE A 291 -10.52 2.69 5.63
C PHE A 291 -10.09 2.68 7.11
N LEU A 292 -9.40 3.71 7.61
CA LEU A 292 -8.90 3.69 9.00
C LEU A 292 -10.02 3.55 10.04
N PRO A 293 -11.16 4.28 9.96
CA PRO A 293 -12.30 4.04 10.84
C PRO A 293 -12.98 2.66 10.64
N LEU A 294 -12.92 2.09 9.43
CA LEU A 294 -13.40 0.73 9.19
C LEU A 294 -12.46 -0.28 9.86
N ALA A 295 -11.14 -0.11 9.68
CA ALA A 295 -10.14 -0.96 10.31
C ALA A 295 -10.25 -0.97 11.84
N ASP A 296 -10.66 0.15 12.46
CA ASP A 296 -10.93 0.24 13.88
C ASP A 296 -12.10 -0.65 14.34
N LYS A 297 -13.11 -0.80 13.51
CA LYS A 297 -14.34 -1.55 13.80
C LYS A 297 -14.26 -3.04 13.53
N ILE A 298 -13.34 -3.47 12.68
CA ILE A 298 -13.19 -4.88 12.28
C ILE A 298 -11.93 -5.49 12.93
N PRO A 299 -11.90 -6.80 13.19
CA PRO A 299 -10.78 -7.42 13.90
C PRO A 299 -9.56 -7.65 12.99
N ILE A 300 -9.08 -6.57 12.33
CA ILE A 300 -7.83 -6.64 11.57
C ILE A 300 -6.66 -6.73 12.56
N THR A 301 -5.78 -7.68 12.32
CA THR A 301 -4.52 -7.84 13.05
C THR A 301 -3.38 -7.87 12.04
N PRO A 302 -2.68 -6.75 11.81
CA PRO A 302 -1.49 -6.73 10.98
C PRO A 302 -0.37 -7.55 11.63
N HIS A 303 0.25 -8.43 10.86
CA HIS A 303 1.47 -9.11 11.31
C HIS A 303 2.67 -8.25 10.95
N VAL A 304 3.44 -7.80 11.95
CA VAL A 304 4.49 -6.80 11.78
C VAL A 304 5.80 -7.29 12.37
N LEU A 305 6.90 -7.08 11.64
CA LEU A 305 8.28 -7.26 12.08
C LEU A 305 8.93 -5.88 12.23
N GLU A 306 9.46 -5.60 13.42
CA GLU A 306 10.09 -4.32 13.74
C GLU A 306 11.61 -4.39 13.60
N PHE A 307 12.20 -3.36 13.00
CA PHE A 307 13.63 -3.18 12.78
C PHE A 307 14.03 -1.77 13.17
N ARG A 308 15.32 -1.52 13.38
CA ARG A 308 15.84 -0.18 13.60
C ARG A 308 16.01 0.56 12.27
N LEU A 309 16.00 1.90 12.31
CA LEU A 309 16.20 2.72 11.11
C LEU A 309 17.50 2.36 10.34
N GLU A 310 18.57 2.06 11.07
CA GLU A 310 19.87 1.69 10.50
C GLU A 310 19.84 0.40 9.68
N GLU A 311 18.86 -0.46 9.91
CA GLU A 311 18.67 -1.74 9.22
C GLU A 311 17.91 -1.61 7.90
N ALA A 312 17.56 -0.40 7.46
CA ALA A 312 16.72 -0.13 6.28
C ALA A 312 17.21 -0.85 5.00
N ASN A 313 18.50 -0.83 4.70
CA ASN A 313 19.06 -1.52 3.54
C ASN A 313 18.88 -3.04 3.63
N GLU A 314 19.15 -3.63 4.78
CA GLU A 314 18.97 -5.07 5.02
C GLU A 314 17.51 -5.47 4.87
N VAL A 315 16.59 -4.69 5.45
CA VAL A 315 15.15 -4.96 5.39
C VAL A 315 14.62 -4.88 3.96
N LEU A 316 15.05 -3.88 3.18
CA LEU A 316 14.72 -3.76 1.76
C LEU A 316 15.23 -4.96 0.95
N LEU A 317 16.44 -5.43 1.22
CA LEU A 317 16.99 -6.62 0.58
C LEU A 317 16.20 -7.87 0.94
N ARG A 318 15.85 -8.06 2.22
CA ARG A 318 14.98 -9.18 2.68
C ARG A 318 13.60 -9.12 2.00
N LEU A 319 13.02 -7.92 1.88
CA LEU A 319 11.73 -7.74 1.19
C LEU A 319 11.83 -8.14 -0.30
N LYS A 320 12.89 -7.70 -1.00
CA LYS A 320 13.13 -8.08 -2.40
C LYS A 320 13.28 -9.59 -2.58
N GLN A 321 13.87 -10.28 -1.61
CA GLN A 321 14.06 -11.72 -1.59
C GLN A 321 12.82 -12.51 -1.15
N GLY A 322 11.72 -11.83 -0.78
CA GLY A 322 10.50 -12.48 -0.27
C GLY A 322 10.67 -13.12 1.12
N LYS A 323 11.62 -12.64 1.92
CA LYS A 323 11.94 -13.16 3.27
C LYS A 323 11.24 -12.41 4.40
N ILE A 324 10.30 -11.52 4.08
CA ILE A 324 9.47 -10.81 5.06
C ILE A 324 8.08 -11.47 5.06
N GLN A 325 7.65 -11.96 6.21
CA GLN A 325 6.29 -12.46 6.42
C GLN A 325 5.46 -11.35 7.09
N GLY A 326 4.35 -10.95 6.47
CA GLY A 326 3.55 -9.79 6.91
C GLY A 326 4.15 -8.48 6.43
N ALA A 327 4.26 -7.50 7.30
CA ALA A 327 4.82 -6.18 7.04
C ALA A 327 6.10 -5.94 7.86
N ALA A 328 7.05 -5.20 7.30
CA ALA A 328 8.23 -4.72 8.03
C ALA A 328 8.06 -3.24 8.36
N VAL A 329 8.50 -2.80 9.54
CA VAL A 329 8.54 -1.40 9.94
C VAL A 329 9.88 -1.05 10.54
N LEU A 330 10.35 0.17 10.25
CA LEU A 330 11.53 0.76 10.83
C LEU A 330 11.11 1.64 12.01
N ARG A 331 11.72 1.42 13.17
CA ARG A 331 11.54 2.24 14.36
C ARG A 331 12.60 3.35 14.38
N MET A 332 12.16 4.58 14.58
CA MET A 332 13.05 5.73 14.65
C MET A 332 13.81 5.76 15.98
N PRO A 333 15.08 6.19 15.98
CA PRO A 333 15.81 6.43 17.22
C PRO A 333 15.13 7.56 18.01
N GLY A 334 15.08 7.43 19.35
CA GLY A 334 14.47 8.39 20.26
C GLY A 334 15.10 9.77 20.26
#